data_d69010e210ef6893e9c61588a8446621
#
_entry.id   d69010e210ef6893e9c61588a8446621
#
_cell.length_a   1.000
_cell.length_b   1.000
_cell.length_c   1.000
_cell.angle_alpha   90.00
_cell.angle_beta   90.00
_cell.angle_gamma   90.00
#
_symmetry.space_group_name_H-M   'P 1'
#
loop_
_entity.id
_entity.type
_entity.pdbx_description
1 polymer ?
#
loop_
_entity_poly.entity_id
_entity_poly.type
_entity_poly.pdbx_seq_one_letter_code
_entity_poly.pdbx_strand_id
1 'polypeptide(L)'
;MTTALSARGTRVLRASLIGISGLAIVGPALVVANAPVIVQAPKRVKLPPGRVVPQAEVPEVEPVKFVDLTPDDARAFNATVPFSTDPNPAARPFRFAGGPEDLARATDCMAAGILYEAGDDTLGERAVAQVVLNRLHHPAFPKTVCGVVFEGQDRSTGCQFSFSCDGAITRWHPTDDAWRRAREVAAAALSGAVFKQVGYATHYHTDWVVPYWQSSLDKITAVNTHLFFRWSGWWGTPPAFGRHPEPVEPVITQLASLSDAHKTGAALAEADAALAEASIAMGFGPVTETTPAPAVPVDGDTILVALPRSQTADGLTTLAAQACGDKPFCRYMAWTDGSKAATSLPLAPAQTAALSFSYLRDRSSNYEKSLWNCR
;
A
#
# COMPACT_ATOMS: atom_id res chain seq x y z
N MET A 1 -70.91 -22.77 -50.54
CA MET A 1 -70.46 -24.18 -50.60
C MET A 1 -69.26 -24.32 -49.61
N THR A 2 -69.52 -24.69 -48.40
CA THR A 2 -68.51 -24.93 -47.37
C THR A 2 -68.31 -26.44 -47.32
N THR A 3 -67.20 -26.94 -47.89
CA THR A 3 -66.80 -28.35 -47.80
C THR A 3 -66.26 -28.64 -46.45
N ALA A 4 -67.07 -29.31 -45.61
CA ALA A 4 -66.65 -29.82 -44.34
C ALA A 4 -65.59 -30.96 -44.52
N LEU A 5 -64.37 -30.74 -44.09
CA LEU A 5 -63.33 -31.77 -44.06
C LEU A 5 -63.81 -32.92 -43.14
N SER A 6 -63.75 -34.17 -43.65
CA SER A 6 -64.13 -35.35 -42.90
C SER A 6 -63.26 -35.47 -41.63
N ALA A 7 -63.81 -36.06 -40.56
CA ALA A 7 -63.06 -36.24 -39.27
C ALA A 7 -61.73 -37.01 -39.41
N ARG A 8 -61.60 -37.81 -40.48
CA ARG A 8 -60.33 -38.49 -40.84
C ARG A 8 -59.30 -37.55 -41.44
N GLY A 9 -59.74 -36.60 -42.32
CA GLY A 9 -58.86 -35.61 -42.93
C GLY A 9 -58.30 -34.64 -41.89
N THR A 10 -59.09 -34.21 -40.91
CA THR A 10 -58.64 -33.34 -39.81
C THR A 10 -57.64 -34.05 -38.87
N ARG A 11 -57.75 -35.35 -38.63
CA ARG A 11 -56.80 -36.12 -37.80
C ARG A 11 -55.44 -36.27 -38.53
N VAL A 12 -55.45 -36.56 -39.82
CA VAL A 12 -54.23 -36.67 -40.64
C VAL A 12 -53.52 -35.32 -40.75
N LEU A 13 -54.24 -34.24 -40.97
CA LEU A 13 -53.69 -32.89 -41.04
C LEU A 13 -53.05 -32.45 -39.69
N ARG A 14 -53.71 -32.75 -38.55
CA ARG A 14 -53.16 -32.47 -37.20
C ARG A 14 -51.93 -33.32 -36.93
N ALA A 15 -51.87 -34.57 -37.27
CA ALA A 15 -50.71 -35.45 -37.10
C ALA A 15 -49.53 -34.99 -37.95
N SER A 16 -49.77 -34.55 -39.19
CA SER A 16 -48.76 -34.01 -40.08
C SER A 16 -48.21 -32.68 -39.58
N LEU A 17 -49.07 -31.78 -39.09
CA LEU A 17 -48.62 -30.49 -38.53
C LEU A 17 -47.81 -30.67 -37.23
N ILE A 18 -48.18 -31.59 -36.36
CA ILE A 18 -47.42 -31.93 -35.13
C ILE A 18 -46.09 -32.55 -35.53
N GLY A 19 -46.02 -33.43 -36.49
CA GLY A 19 -44.76 -34.03 -36.98
C GLY A 19 -43.82 -32.99 -37.59
N ILE A 20 -44.32 -32.06 -38.40
CA ILE A 20 -43.51 -30.98 -38.99
C ILE A 20 -43.02 -30.01 -37.92
N SER A 21 -43.88 -29.63 -36.97
CA SER A 21 -43.50 -28.77 -35.85
C SER A 21 -42.45 -29.43 -34.93
N GLY A 22 -42.58 -30.72 -34.69
CA GLY A 22 -41.59 -31.50 -33.95
C GLY A 22 -40.22 -31.53 -34.64
N LEU A 23 -40.20 -31.76 -35.96
CA LEU A 23 -38.98 -31.73 -36.77
C LEU A 23 -38.34 -30.33 -36.83
N ALA A 24 -39.14 -29.27 -36.85
CA ALA A 24 -38.67 -27.88 -36.87
C ALA A 24 -38.01 -27.45 -35.54
N ILE A 25 -38.34 -28.11 -34.43
CA ILE A 25 -37.74 -27.82 -33.10
C ILE A 25 -36.58 -28.79 -32.82
N VAL A 26 -36.77 -30.07 -33.03
CA VAL A 26 -35.77 -31.10 -32.71
C VAL A 26 -34.60 -31.08 -33.67
N GLY A 27 -34.82 -30.80 -34.95
CA GLY A 27 -33.76 -30.70 -35.96
C GLY A 27 -32.70 -29.65 -35.61
N PRO A 28 -33.06 -28.40 -35.40
CA PRO A 28 -32.11 -27.36 -35.00
C PRO A 28 -31.43 -27.68 -33.64
N ALA A 29 -32.18 -28.21 -32.67
CA ALA A 29 -31.62 -28.57 -31.36
C ALA A 29 -30.56 -29.66 -31.47
N LEU A 30 -30.76 -30.68 -32.33
CA LEU A 30 -29.79 -31.72 -32.59
C LEU A 30 -28.56 -31.22 -33.35
N VAL A 31 -28.74 -30.28 -34.30
CA VAL A 31 -27.62 -29.64 -35.00
C VAL A 31 -26.76 -28.80 -34.04
N VAL A 32 -27.39 -28.03 -33.17
CA VAL A 32 -26.66 -27.24 -32.15
C VAL A 32 -25.96 -28.16 -31.15
N ALA A 33 -26.62 -29.25 -30.69
CA ALA A 33 -26.04 -30.19 -29.73
C ALA A 33 -24.86 -30.99 -30.29
N ASN A 34 -24.82 -31.19 -31.61
CA ASN A 34 -23.74 -31.92 -32.30
C ASN A 34 -22.82 -30.98 -33.10
N ALA A 35 -23.00 -29.67 -33.01
CA ALA A 35 -22.07 -28.74 -33.64
C ALA A 35 -20.69 -28.91 -33.09
N PRO A 36 -19.65 -29.07 -33.92
CA PRO A 36 -18.27 -29.13 -33.41
C PRO A 36 -17.98 -27.83 -32.66
N VAL A 37 -17.48 -27.95 -31.45
CA VAL A 37 -16.94 -26.79 -30.70
C VAL A 37 -15.83 -26.23 -31.57
N ILE A 38 -16.06 -25.07 -32.17
CA ILE A 38 -15.02 -24.36 -32.93
C ILE A 38 -14.04 -23.86 -31.87
N VAL A 39 -13.04 -24.67 -31.54
CA VAL A 39 -11.89 -24.21 -30.78
C VAL A 39 -11.14 -23.26 -31.70
N GLN A 40 -11.34 -21.96 -31.52
CA GLN A 40 -10.51 -20.97 -32.21
C GLN A 40 -9.06 -21.28 -31.88
N ALA A 41 -8.22 -21.42 -32.90
CA ALA A 41 -6.80 -21.59 -32.69
C ALA A 41 -6.29 -20.37 -31.88
N PRO A 42 -5.49 -20.58 -30.83
CA PRO A 42 -5.01 -19.49 -30.00
C PRO A 42 -4.34 -18.43 -30.87
N LYS A 43 -4.72 -17.16 -30.65
CA LYS A 43 -4.16 -16.02 -31.38
C LYS A 43 -2.65 -16.02 -31.20
N ARG A 44 -1.88 -16.07 -32.29
CA ARG A 44 -0.42 -16.03 -32.22
C ARG A 44 0.03 -14.70 -31.64
N VAL A 45 0.56 -14.72 -30.42
CA VAL A 45 1.11 -13.55 -29.73
C VAL A 45 2.47 -13.24 -30.34
N LYS A 46 2.65 -12.03 -30.86
CA LYS A 46 3.95 -11.52 -31.30
C LYS A 46 4.41 -10.47 -30.30
N LEU A 47 5.37 -10.81 -29.45
CA LEU A 47 6.09 -9.85 -28.63
C LEU A 47 7.29 -9.31 -29.41
N PRO A 48 7.79 -8.10 -29.07
CA PRO A 48 9.09 -7.63 -29.51
C PRO A 48 10.15 -8.67 -29.14
N PRO A 49 11.25 -8.76 -29.90
CA PRO A 49 12.38 -9.60 -29.49
C PRO A 49 12.88 -9.17 -28.12
N GLY A 50 13.11 -10.12 -27.21
CA GLY A 50 13.63 -9.87 -25.88
C GLY A 50 15.02 -9.21 -25.94
N ARG A 51 15.24 -8.19 -25.12
CA ARG A 51 16.50 -7.48 -25.01
C ARG A 51 17.09 -7.64 -23.61
N VAL A 52 18.31 -8.14 -23.53
CA VAL A 52 19.09 -8.09 -22.29
C VAL A 52 19.86 -6.77 -22.28
N VAL A 53 19.58 -5.90 -21.32
CA VAL A 53 20.22 -4.58 -21.22
C VAL A 53 21.64 -4.74 -20.67
N PRO A 54 22.68 -4.21 -21.37
CA PRO A 54 24.05 -4.27 -20.88
C PRO A 54 24.23 -3.54 -19.52
N GLN A 55 25.14 -3.99 -18.69
CA GLN A 55 25.41 -3.38 -17.37
C GLN A 55 25.77 -1.88 -17.44
N ALA A 56 26.40 -1.45 -18.54
CA ALA A 56 26.80 -0.05 -18.74
C ALA A 56 25.63 0.89 -19.07
N GLU A 57 24.44 0.34 -19.31
CA GLU A 57 23.24 1.07 -19.71
C GLU A 57 22.16 0.87 -18.64
N VAL A 58 21.63 1.95 -18.08
CA VAL A 58 20.48 1.85 -17.15
C VAL A 58 19.23 1.48 -17.95
N PRO A 59 18.49 0.43 -17.57
CA PRO A 59 17.28 0.05 -18.29
C PRO A 59 16.23 1.18 -18.25
N GLU A 60 15.60 1.42 -19.38
CA GLU A 60 14.44 2.28 -19.45
C GLU A 60 13.20 1.53 -18.97
N VAL A 61 12.38 2.20 -18.18
CA VAL A 61 11.06 1.70 -17.76
C VAL A 61 10.03 2.31 -18.72
N GLU A 62 9.61 1.50 -19.68
CA GLU A 62 8.61 1.94 -20.66
C GLU A 62 7.22 2.04 -20.02
N PRO A 63 6.35 2.97 -20.52
CA PRO A 63 4.95 2.97 -20.15
C PRO A 63 4.30 1.62 -20.47
N VAL A 64 3.41 1.15 -19.59
CA VAL A 64 2.79 -0.16 -19.73
C VAL A 64 1.89 -0.16 -20.98
N LYS A 65 2.21 -1.03 -21.94
CA LYS A 65 1.40 -1.33 -23.13
C LYS A 65 1.13 -2.83 -23.19
N PHE A 66 -0.11 -3.17 -23.48
CA PHE A 66 -0.55 -4.56 -23.56
C PHE A 66 -0.78 -5.01 -25.01
N VAL A 67 -0.54 -6.29 -25.26
CA VAL A 67 -1.00 -6.93 -26.49
C VAL A 67 -2.53 -7.07 -26.44
N ASP A 68 -3.19 -6.76 -27.54
CA ASP A 68 -4.64 -6.90 -27.66
C ASP A 68 -5.04 -8.38 -27.73
N LEU A 69 -5.39 -8.95 -26.59
CA LEU A 69 -5.78 -10.34 -26.38
C LEU A 69 -7.05 -10.42 -25.52
N THR A 70 -7.80 -11.50 -25.70
CA THR A 70 -8.81 -11.86 -24.71
C THR A 70 -8.13 -12.33 -23.41
N PRO A 71 -8.78 -12.22 -22.24
CA PRO A 71 -8.22 -12.74 -20.98
C PRO A 71 -7.80 -14.21 -21.06
N ASP A 72 -8.57 -15.05 -21.77
CA ASP A 72 -8.28 -16.48 -21.90
C ASP A 72 -7.07 -16.75 -22.82
N ASP A 73 -6.96 -16.00 -23.94
CA ASP A 73 -5.77 -16.08 -24.79
C ASP A 73 -4.51 -15.61 -24.07
N ALA A 74 -4.62 -14.56 -23.24
CA ALA A 74 -3.53 -14.08 -22.43
C ALA A 74 -3.08 -15.10 -21.38
N ARG A 75 -4.03 -15.75 -20.68
CA ARG A 75 -3.73 -16.85 -19.73
C ARG A 75 -3.07 -18.02 -20.44
N ALA A 76 -3.61 -18.43 -21.58
CA ALA A 76 -3.04 -19.51 -22.39
C ALA A 76 -1.59 -19.19 -22.81
N PHE A 77 -1.33 -17.96 -23.26
CA PHE A 77 0.02 -17.51 -23.60
C PHE A 77 0.93 -17.48 -22.38
N ASN A 78 0.51 -16.87 -21.28
CA ASN A 78 1.30 -16.75 -20.04
C ASN A 78 1.66 -18.12 -19.43
N ALA A 79 0.80 -19.14 -19.62
CA ALA A 79 1.09 -20.51 -19.22
C ALA A 79 2.23 -21.14 -20.04
N THR A 80 2.46 -20.71 -21.28
CA THR A 80 3.57 -21.20 -22.11
C THR A 80 4.91 -20.59 -21.76
N VAL A 81 4.93 -19.43 -21.06
CA VAL A 81 6.18 -18.76 -20.65
C VAL A 81 6.75 -19.46 -19.43
N PRO A 82 7.92 -20.10 -19.54
CA PRO A 82 8.49 -20.86 -18.43
C PRO A 82 8.95 -19.92 -17.30
N PHE A 83 8.96 -20.43 -16.07
CA PHE A 83 9.67 -19.78 -14.98
C PHE A 83 11.17 -19.92 -15.17
N SER A 84 11.91 -18.87 -14.82
CA SER A 84 13.37 -18.88 -14.81
C SER A 84 13.88 -19.96 -13.85
N THR A 85 14.90 -20.70 -14.30
CA THR A 85 15.62 -21.69 -13.49
C THR A 85 16.79 -21.09 -12.72
N ASP A 86 17.12 -19.82 -12.97
CA ASP A 86 18.18 -19.13 -12.26
C ASP A 86 17.83 -18.90 -10.79
N PRO A 87 18.84 -18.85 -9.90
CA PRO A 87 18.61 -18.58 -8.48
C PRO A 87 17.75 -17.34 -8.25
N ASN A 88 16.75 -17.43 -7.37
CA ASN A 88 15.90 -16.34 -6.94
C ASN A 88 16.16 -16.03 -5.44
N PRO A 89 17.27 -15.34 -5.11
CA PRO A 89 17.57 -15.00 -3.73
C PRO A 89 16.56 -14.00 -3.17
N ALA A 90 16.32 -14.08 -1.86
CA ALA A 90 15.50 -13.09 -1.18
C ALA A 90 16.13 -11.69 -1.27
N ALA A 91 15.30 -10.67 -1.46
CA ALA A 91 15.74 -9.28 -1.40
C ALA A 91 16.27 -8.93 0.02
N ARG A 92 17.08 -7.89 0.10
CA ARG A 92 17.57 -7.38 1.39
C ARG A 92 16.44 -6.72 2.16
N PRO A 93 16.39 -6.86 3.51
CA PRO A 93 15.44 -6.11 4.34
C PRO A 93 15.63 -4.62 4.15
N PHE A 94 14.52 -3.90 3.96
CA PHE A 94 14.49 -2.44 3.90
C PHE A 94 14.02 -1.89 5.24
N ARG A 95 14.65 -0.81 5.71
CA ARG A 95 14.19 -0.04 6.87
C ARG A 95 14.13 1.42 6.47
N PHE A 96 12.95 2.01 6.60
CA PHE A 96 12.76 3.43 6.31
C PHE A 96 13.58 4.29 7.28
N ALA A 97 14.25 5.32 6.75
CA ALA A 97 15.19 6.14 7.52
C ALA A 97 14.76 7.62 7.66
N GLY A 98 13.56 7.98 7.17
CA GLY A 98 13.01 9.33 7.27
C GLY A 98 12.37 9.63 8.63
N GLY A 99 11.89 10.88 8.78
CA GLY A 99 11.15 11.32 9.96
C GLY A 99 9.75 10.70 10.08
N PRO A 100 9.04 10.94 11.19
CA PRO A 100 7.71 10.37 11.42
C PRO A 100 6.70 10.77 10.34
N GLU A 101 6.75 12.01 9.86
CA GLU A 101 5.87 12.53 8.83
C GLU A 101 6.14 11.85 7.48
N ASP A 102 7.41 11.69 7.10
CA ASP A 102 7.81 10.98 5.89
C ASP A 102 7.46 9.50 5.97
N LEU A 103 7.61 8.86 7.16
CA LEU A 103 7.18 7.48 7.37
C LEU A 103 5.66 7.33 7.21
N ALA A 104 4.88 8.29 7.68
CA ALA A 104 3.42 8.29 7.50
C ALA A 104 3.08 8.37 6.00
N ARG A 105 3.70 9.30 5.25
CA ARG A 105 3.53 9.42 3.79
C ARG A 105 3.94 8.15 3.06
N ALA A 106 5.13 7.61 3.37
CA ALA A 106 5.60 6.35 2.77
C ALA A 106 4.63 5.19 3.03
N THR A 107 4.11 5.09 4.27
CA THR A 107 3.16 4.05 4.65
C THR A 107 1.86 4.16 3.85
N ASP A 108 1.32 5.36 3.73
CA ASP A 108 0.05 5.59 3.04
C ASP A 108 0.19 5.45 1.52
N CYS A 109 1.29 5.91 0.93
CA CYS A 109 1.60 5.64 -0.48
C CYS A 109 1.74 4.14 -0.76
N MET A 110 2.48 3.41 0.08
CA MET A 110 2.64 1.96 -0.05
C MET A 110 1.28 1.26 0.11
N ALA A 111 0.49 1.64 1.12
CA ALA A 111 -0.83 1.06 1.37
C ALA A 111 -1.77 1.26 0.18
N ALA A 112 -1.79 2.45 -0.42
CA ALA A 112 -2.53 2.70 -1.64
C ALA A 112 -2.06 1.79 -2.78
N GLY A 113 -0.75 1.74 -3.05
CA GLY A 113 -0.19 0.89 -4.10
C GLY A 113 -0.58 -0.57 -3.96
N ILE A 114 -0.41 -1.15 -2.78
CA ILE A 114 -0.69 -2.59 -2.57
C ILE A 114 -2.18 -2.90 -2.59
N LEU A 115 -3.02 -2.03 -2.03
CA LEU A 115 -4.46 -2.26 -1.93
C LEU A 115 -5.17 -2.12 -3.28
N TYR A 116 -4.83 -1.10 -4.06
CA TYR A 116 -5.43 -0.91 -5.38
C TYR A 116 -4.97 -1.95 -6.41
N GLU A 117 -3.79 -2.55 -6.23
CA GLU A 117 -3.25 -3.56 -7.14
C GLU A 117 -3.65 -5.00 -6.75
N ALA A 118 -3.60 -5.33 -5.47
CA ALA A 118 -3.87 -6.68 -5.01
C ALA A 118 -5.24 -6.86 -4.34
N GLY A 119 -5.98 -5.76 -4.13
CA GLY A 119 -7.19 -5.79 -3.31
C GLY A 119 -6.86 -6.11 -1.84
N ASP A 120 -7.87 -6.50 -1.07
CA ASP A 120 -7.71 -6.89 0.34
C ASP A 120 -7.18 -8.34 0.46
N ASP A 121 -6.12 -8.65 -0.30
CA ASP A 121 -5.40 -9.93 -0.28
C ASP A 121 -4.00 -9.72 0.30
N THR A 122 -3.83 -10.01 1.57
CA THR A 122 -2.58 -9.82 2.31
C THR A 122 -1.37 -10.48 1.64
N LEU A 123 -1.55 -11.62 0.95
CA LEU A 123 -0.45 -12.31 0.27
C LEU A 123 -0.02 -11.53 -0.97
N GLY A 124 -0.97 -11.08 -1.79
CA GLY A 124 -0.75 -10.23 -2.95
C GLY A 124 -0.18 -8.87 -2.54
N GLU A 125 -0.72 -8.23 -1.50
CA GLU A 125 -0.24 -6.96 -0.97
C GLU A 125 1.25 -7.03 -0.57
N ARG A 126 1.66 -8.08 0.15
CA ARG A 126 3.06 -8.29 0.53
C ARG A 126 3.97 -8.51 -0.68
N ALA A 127 3.47 -9.18 -1.71
CA ALA A 127 4.23 -9.39 -2.94
C ALA A 127 4.43 -8.08 -3.71
N VAL A 128 3.39 -7.26 -3.86
CA VAL A 128 3.46 -5.93 -4.50
C VAL A 128 4.34 -4.99 -3.68
N ALA A 129 4.22 -4.97 -2.34
CA ALA A 129 5.09 -4.17 -1.47
C ALA A 129 6.58 -4.50 -1.69
N GLN A 130 6.92 -5.78 -1.85
CA GLN A 130 8.31 -6.16 -2.15
C GLN A 130 8.79 -5.61 -3.49
N VAL A 131 7.94 -5.58 -4.52
CA VAL A 131 8.28 -4.95 -5.82
C VAL A 131 8.54 -3.45 -5.64
N VAL A 132 7.71 -2.73 -4.89
CA VAL A 132 7.93 -1.30 -4.59
C VAL A 132 9.29 -1.09 -3.93
N LEU A 133 9.64 -1.89 -2.91
CA LEU A 133 10.93 -1.81 -2.22
C LEU A 133 12.10 -2.17 -3.14
N ASN A 134 11.96 -3.15 -4.02
CA ASN A 134 12.97 -3.48 -5.02
C ASN A 134 13.20 -2.30 -5.98
N ARG A 135 12.13 -1.65 -6.45
CA ARG A 135 12.22 -0.47 -7.31
C ARG A 135 12.97 0.68 -6.66
N LEU A 136 12.74 0.94 -5.36
CA LEU A 136 13.49 1.96 -4.60
C LEU A 136 15.01 1.77 -4.68
N HIS A 137 15.46 0.54 -4.68
CA HIS A 137 16.89 0.20 -4.71
C HIS A 137 17.46 0.09 -6.13
N HIS A 138 16.61 0.03 -7.17
CA HIS A 138 17.06 -0.11 -8.55
C HIS A 138 17.17 1.26 -9.24
N PRO A 139 18.26 1.56 -9.99
CA PRO A 139 18.51 2.89 -10.55
C PRO A 139 17.52 3.33 -11.64
N ALA A 140 16.75 2.41 -12.22
CA ALA A 140 15.77 2.73 -13.23
C ALA A 140 14.47 3.37 -12.67
N PHE A 141 14.27 3.40 -11.36
CA PHE A 141 13.04 3.84 -10.73
C PHE A 141 13.25 5.05 -9.79
N PRO A 142 12.18 5.74 -9.38
CA PRO A 142 12.24 6.79 -8.36
C PRO A 142 12.81 6.31 -7.03
N LYS A 143 13.25 7.25 -6.18
CA LYS A 143 13.96 6.95 -4.93
C LYS A 143 13.09 7.02 -3.68
N THR A 144 11.84 7.42 -3.81
CA THR A 144 10.87 7.52 -2.71
C THR A 144 9.73 6.54 -2.92
N VAL A 145 9.08 6.10 -1.85
CA VAL A 145 7.94 5.16 -1.93
C VAL A 145 6.80 5.79 -2.72
N CYS A 146 6.44 7.03 -2.38
CA CYS A 146 5.41 7.77 -3.11
C CYS A 146 5.80 8.01 -4.57
N GLY A 147 7.08 8.30 -4.84
CA GLY A 147 7.58 8.46 -6.20
C GLY A 147 7.43 7.20 -7.05
N VAL A 148 7.70 6.01 -6.47
CA VAL A 148 7.54 4.72 -7.17
C VAL A 148 6.07 4.41 -7.43
N VAL A 149 5.20 4.59 -6.42
CA VAL A 149 3.78 4.24 -6.52
C VAL A 149 3.01 5.18 -7.42
N PHE A 150 3.35 6.47 -7.38
CA PHE A 150 2.68 7.51 -8.17
C PHE A 150 3.47 7.96 -9.40
N GLU A 151 4.44 7.15 -9.85
CA GLU A 151 5.21 7.45 -11.07
C GLU A 151 4.30 7.56 -12.30
N GLY A 152 4.32 8.75 -12.92
CA GLY A 152 3.52 9.04 -14.10
C GLY A 152 2.06 9.40 -13.81
N GLN A 153 1.71 9.73 -12.56
CA GLN A 153 0.36 10.12 -12.15
C GLN A 153 -0.20 11.36 -12.90
N ASP A 154 0.66 12.15 -13.50
CA ASP A 154 0.36 13.30 -14.35
C ASP A 154 -0.03 12.92 -15.79
N ARG A 155 0.11 11.64 -16.15
CA ARG A 155 -0.26 11.11 -17.46
C ARG A 155 -1.72 10.65 -17.44
N SER A 156 -2.34 10.62 -18.60
CA SER A 156 -3.68 10.04 -18.77
C SER A 156 -3.68 8.51 -18.90
N THR A 157 -2.53 7.93 -19.25
CA THR A 157 -2.32 6.48 -19.44
C THR A 157 -0.84 6.13 -19.24
N GLY A 158 -0.55 4.87 -18.93
CA GLY A 158 0.81 4.37 -18.84
C GLY A 158 1.56 4.75 -17.58
N CYS A 159 0.85 5.03 -16.48
CA CYS A 159 1.41 5.12 -15.14
C CYS A 159 1.87 3.76 -14.65
N GLN A 160 2.85 3.75 -13.77
CA GLN A 160 3.41 2.50 -13.22
C GLN A 160 2.39 1.71 -12.38
N PHE A 161 1.51 2.42 -11.68
CA PHE A 161 0.37 1.88 -10.97
C PHE A 161 -0.89 2.50 -11.58
N SER A 162 -1.73 1.69 -12.23
CA SER A 162 -2.84 2.16 -13.04
C SER A 162 -3.81 3.04 -12.29
N PHE A 163 -4.08 2.73 -11.02
CA PHE A 163 -5.02 3.45 -10.18
C PHE A 163 -4.66 4.94 -10.00
N SER A 164 -3.38 5.29 -10.14
CA SER A 164 -2.89 6.66 -9.93
C SER A 164 -3.27 7.62 -11.08
N CYS A 165 -3.66 7.09 -12.26
CA CYS A 165 -4.01 7.91 -13.43
C CYS A 165 -5.28 7.48 -14.17
N ASP A 166 -5.85 6.30 -13.91
CA ASP A 166 -7.09 5.84 -14.53
C ASP A 166 -8.36 6.34 -13.81
N GLY A 167 -8.19 7.09 -12.72
CA GLY A 167 -9.26 7.62 -11.87
C GLY A 167 -9.84 6.62 -10.88
N ALA A 168 -9.24 5.44 -10.70
CA ALA A 168 -9.71 4.47 -9.72
C ALA A 168 -9.69 5.04 -8.30
N ILE A 169 -8.66 5.81 -7.94
CA ILE A 169 -8.52 6.45 -6.63
C ILE A 169 -9.67 7.40 -6.27
N THR A 170 -10.33 7.97 -7.26
CA THR A 170 -11.48 8.87 -7.06
C THR A 170 -12.82 8.15 -7.14
N ARG A 171 -12.90 7.04 -7.89
CA ARG A 171 -14.14 6.28 -8.09
C ARG A 171 -14.39 5.23 -7.03
N TRP A 172 -13.34 4.68 -6.46
CA TRP A 172 -13.44 3.62 -5.45
C TRP A 172 -12.62 4.00 -4.21
N HIS A 173 -13.26 3.93 -3.06
CA HIS A 173 -12.61 4.13 -1.77
C HIS A 173 -12.62 2.82 -1.02
N PRO A 174 -11.50 2.39 -0.45
CA PRO A 174 -11.44 1.21 0.40
C PRO A 174 -12.28 1.42 1.67
N THR A 175 -12.71 0.33 2.28
CA THR A 175 -13.24 0.39 3.64
C THR A 175 -12.13 0.74 4.63
N ASP A 176 -12.47 1.37 5.76
CA ASP A 176 -11.50 1.72 6.81
C ASP A 176 -10.70 0.50 7.27
N ASP A 177 -11.36 -0.66 7.37
CA ASP A 177 -10.71 -1.91 7.75
C ASP A 177 -9.70 -2.41 6.70
N ALA A 178 -10.03 -2.35 5.42
CA ALA A 178 -9.11 -2.72 4.34
C ALA A 178 -7.92 -1.75 4.30
N TRP A 179 -8.20 -0.44 4.42
CA TRP A 179 -7.16 0.58 4.47
C TRP A 179 -6.20 0.36 5.66
N ARG A 180 -6.73 0.07 6.85
CA ARG A 180 -5.94 -0.23 8.04
C ARG A 180 -5.05 -1.45 7.83
N ARG A 181 -5.60 -2.58 7.29
CA ARG A 181 -4.81 -3.78 7.00
C ARG A 181 -3.70 -3.52 5.98
N ALA A 182 -3.97 -2.79 4.91
CA ALA A 182 -2.95 -2.42 3.93
C ALA A 182 -1.82 -1.58 4.58
N ARG A 183 -2.17 -0.64 5.47
CA ARG A 183 -1.17 0.14 6.23
C ARG A 183 -0.32 -0.75 7.16
N GLU A 184 -0.90 -1.78 7.77
CA GLU A 184 -0.16 -2.75 8.59
C GLU A 184 0.86 -3.53 7.74
N VAL A 185 0.47 -3.98 6.53
CA VAL A 185 1.37 -4.63 5.57
C VAL A 185 2.46 -3.67 5.12
N ALA A 186 2.10 -2.43 4.78
CA ALA A 186 3.04 -1.38 4.38
C ALA A 186 4.06 -1.09 5.49
N ALA A 187 3.60 -0.88 6.72
CA ALA A 187 4.45 -0.61 7.87
C ALA A 187 5.43 -1.78 8.15
N ALA A 188 4.96 -3.02 8.06
CA ALA A 188 5.81 -4.20 8.19
C ALA A 188 6.91 -4.23 7.12
N ALA A 189 6.56 -3.95 5.85
CA ALA A 189 7.51 -3.90 4.74
C ALA A 189 8.57 -2.80 4.95
N LEU A 190 8.14 -1.59 5.35
CA LEU A 190 9.02 -0.44 5.64
C LEU A 190 9.87 -0.66 6.90
N SER A 191 9.53 -1.62 7.76
CA SER A 191 10.27 -1.98 8.98
C SER A 191 11.18 -3.20 8.82
N GLY A 192 11.32 -3.74 7.60
CA GLY A 192 12.26 -4.82 7.30
C GLY A 192 11.64 -6.18 7.00
N ALA A 193 10.32 -6.30 6.91
CA ALA A 193 9.70 -7.53 6.43
C ALA A 193 10.04 -7.77 4.95
N VAL A 194 10.39 -9.02 4.62
CA VAL A 194 10.77 -9.43 3.27
C VAL A 194 9.82 -10.52 2.78
N PHE A 195 9.27 -10.33 1.59
CA PHE A 195 8.51 -11.37 0.90
C PHE A 195 9.45 -12.15 -0.05
N LYS A 196 10.05 -13.21 0.46
CA LYS A 196 11.16 -13.95 -0.18
C LYS A 196 10.81 -14.50 -1.56
N GLN A 197 9.56 -14.91 -1.78
CA GLN A 197 9.12 -15.55 -3.02
C GLN A 197 9.28 -14.62 -4.23
N VAL A 198 9.08 -13.33 -4.07
CA VAL A 198 9.21 -12.30 -5.11
C VAL A 198 10.68 -12.01 -5.45
N GLY A 199 11.63 -12.28 -4.54
CA GLY A 199 13.04 -12.02 -4.77
C GLY A 199 13.30 -10.57 -5.20
N TYR A 200 14.01 -10.40 -6.32
CA TYR A 200 14.35 -9.10 -6.90
C TYR A 200 13.45 -8.71 -8.09
N ALA A 201 12.18 -9.18 -8.11
CA ALA A 201 11.23 -8.72 -9.13
C ALA A 201 11.01 -7.21 -9.05
N THR A 202 10.94 -6.58 -10.21
CA THR A 202 10.63 -5.16 -10.38
C THR A 202 9.38 -4.94 -11.23
N HIS A 203 8.91 -5.98 -11.90
CA HIS A 203 7.73 -5.95 -12.76
C HIS A 203 6.76 -7.06 -12.36
N TYR A 204 5.49 -6.80 -12.56
CA TYR A 204 4.43 -7.80 -12.44
C TYR A 204 3.25 -7.43 -13.32
N HIS A 205 2.44 -8.38 -13.62
CA HIS A 205 1.14 -8.20 -14.26
C HIS A 205 0.21 -9.35 -13.87
N THR A 206 -1.08 -9.16 -14.07
CA THR A 206 -2.07 -10.22 -13.88
C THR A 206 -2.04 -11.22 -15.03
N ASP A 207 -2.38 -12.47 -14.78
CA ASP A 207 -2.27 -13.57 -15.76
C ASP A 207 -3.15 -13.39 -17.03
N TRP A 208 -4.14 -12.48 -16.99
CA TRP A 208 -5.07 -12.20 -18.09
C TRP A 208 -4.67 -11.03 -19.00
N VAL A 209 -3.43 -10.50 -18.85
CA VAL A 209 -2.84 -9.52 -19.77
C VAL A 209 -1.44 -9.95 -20.18
N VAL A 210 -0.92 -9.40 -21.28
CA VAL A 210 0.43 -9.64 -21.78
C VAL A 210 1.09 -8.30 -22.11
N PRO A 211 2.00 -7.79 -21.25
CA PRO A 211 2.73 -6.57 -21.55
C PRO A 211 3.80 -6.76 -22.62
N TYR A 212 4.08 -5.71 -23.41
CA TYR A 212 5.11 -5.77 -24.46
C TYR A 212 6.53 -6.04 -23.90
N TRP A 213 6.82 -5.59 -22.68
CA TRP A 213 8.12 -5.79 -22.04
C TRP A 213 8.39 -7.23 -21.57
N GLN A 214 7.38 -8.10 -21.56
CA GLN A 214 7.48 -9.45 -20.97
C GLN A 214 8.58 -10.31 -21.57
N SER A 215 8.87 -10.15 -22.89
CA SER A 215 9.92 -10.92 -23.57
C SER A 215 11.34 -10.55 -23.15
N SER A 216 11.54 -9.39 -22.51
CA SER A 216 12.85 -8.89 -22.05
C SER A 216 13.15 -9.20 -20.58
N LEU A 217 12.23 -9.85 -19.88
CA LEU A 217 12.32 -10.10 -18.44
C LEU A 217 12.17 -11.61 -18.13
N ASP A 218 12.77 -12.02 -17.02
CA ASP A 218 12.68 -13.40 -16.51
C ASP A 218 11.45 -13.53 -15.62
N LYS A 219 10.53 -14.42 -15.97
CA LYS A 219 9.41 -14.81 -15.12
C LYS A 219 9.93 -15.65 -13.96
N ILE A 220 9.80 -15.17 -12.72
CA ILE A 220 10.43 -15.81 -11.57
C ILE A 220 9.46 -16.50 -10.61
N THR A 221 8.25 -15.98 -10.46
CA THR A 221 7.23 -16.56 -9.57
C THR A 221 5.83 -16.09 -9.94
N ALA A 222 4.84 -16.76 -9.35
CA ALA A 222 3.45 -16.33 -9.37
C ALA A 222 2.90 -16.30 -7.93
N VAL A 223 2.09 -15.30 -7.63
CA VAL A 223 1.33 -15.18 -6.39
C VAL A 223 -0.11 -14.89 -6.77
N ASN A 224 -1.01 -15.82 -6.49
CA ASN A 224 -2.39 -15.78 -6.96
C ASN A 224 -2.44 -15.57 -8.50
N THR A 225 -3.09 -14.50 -8.96
CA THR A 225 -3.18 -14.15 -10.38
C THR A 225 -2.03 -13.27 -10.88
N HIS A 226 -1.12 -12.85 -10.02
CA HIS A 226 0.00 -12.01 -10.39
C HIS A 226 1.23 -12.83 -10.76
N LEU A 227 1.83 -12.51 -11.92
CA LEU A 227 3.08 -13.05 -12.41
C LEU A 227 4.19 -12.03 -12.20
N PHE A 228 5.29 -12.43 -11.57
CA PHE A 228 6.38 -11.54 -11.19
C PHE A 228 7.62 -11.79 -12.05
N PHE A 229 8.25 -10.70 -12.44
CA PHE A 229 9.38 -10.68 -13.37
C PHE A 229 10.53 -9.83 -12.82
N ARG A 230 11.76 -10.23 -13.13
CA ARG A 230 12.96 -9.44 -12.90
C ARG A 230 13.66 -9.16 -14.23
N TRP A 231 14.52 -8.17 -14.27
CA TRP A 231 15.38 -7.94 -15.44
C TRP A 231 16.20 -9.18 -15.76
N SER A 232 16.34 -9.50 -17.04
CA SER A 232 17.27 -10.52 -17.49
C SER A 232 18.71 -10.01 -17.38
N GLY A 233 19.65 -10.89 -17.05
CA GLY A 233 21.06 -10.55 -16.91
C GLY A 233 21.40 -9.75 -15.66
N TRP A 234 22.41 -8.87 -15.73
CA TRP A 234 22.99 -8.17 -14.58
C TRP A 234 21.96 -7.35 -13.79
N TRP A 235 21.07 -6.66 -14.49
CA TRP A 235 20.06 -5.77 -13.87
C TRP A 235 19.04 -6.49 -12.99
N GLY A 236 18.86 -7.80 -13.15
CA GLY A 236 18.01 -8.63 -12.27
C GLY A 236 18.76 -9.24 -11.09
N THR A 237 20.06 -8.97 -10.94
CA THR A 237 20.88 -9.58 -9.87
C THR A 237 21.03 -8.65 -8.66
N PRO A 238 21.29 -9.18 -7.44
CA PRO A 238 21.40 -8.38 -6.21
C PRO A 238 22.33 -7.16 -6.27
N PRO A 239 23.49 -7.18 -7.00
CA PRO A 239 24.35 -6.01 -7.12
C PRO A 239 23.71 -4.79 -7.79
N ALA A 240 22.73 -4.98 -8.69
CA ALA A 240 22.03 -3.88 -9.35
C ALA A 240 21.14 -3.07 -8.40
N PHE A 241 20.78 -3.64 -7.24
CA PHE A 241 19.91 -3.04 -6.23
C PHE A 241 20.73 -2.37 -5.11
N GLY A 242 21.74 -1.62 -5.49
CA GLY A 242 22.64 -0.92 -4.55
C GLY A 242 22.29 0.53 -4.29
N ARG A 243 21.26 1.08 -4.91
CA ARG A 243 20.89 2.50 -4.77
C ARG A 243 20.29 2.77 -3.38
N HIS A 244 20.61 3.94 -2.83
CA HIS A 244 20.04 4.40 -1.57
C HIS A 244 18.74 5.18 -1.83
N PRO A 245 17.63 4.79 -1.20
CA PRO A 245 16.39 5.58 -1.20
C PRO A 245 16.56 6.93 -0.53
N GLU A 246 15.73 7.90 -0.92
CA GLU A 246 15.64 9.20 -0.26
C GLU A 246 14.68 9.12 0.92
N PRO A 247 15.03 9.75 2.06
CA PRO A 247 14.22 9.66 3.27
C PRO A 247 13.04 10.65 3.30
N VAL A 248 12.99 11.62 2.38
CA VAL A 248 11.93 12.65 2.31
C VAL A 248 10.90 12.26 1.27
N GLU A 249 9.68 12.04 1.69
CA GLU A 249 8.57 11.62 0.83
C GLU A 249 7.75 12.81 0.32
N PRO A 250 7.40 12.86 -0.95
CA PRO A 250 6.55 13.91 -1.48
C PRO A 250 5.11 13.80 -0.96
N VAL A 251 4.43 14.93 -0.90
CA VAL A 251 2.98 14.96 -0.68
C VAL A 251 2.26 14.55 -1.96
N ILE A 252 1.33 13.62 -1.85
CA ILE A 252 0.46 13.16 -2.94
C ILE A 252 -0.96 13.67 -2.68
N THR A 253 -1.34 14.74 -3.33
CA THR A 253 -2.65 15.40 -3.12
C THR A 253 -3.83 14.48 -3.43
N GLN A 254 -3.67 13.50 -4.32
CA GLN A 254 -4.68 12.48 -4.62
C GLN A 254 -5.02 11.60 -3.41
N LEU A 255 -4.10 11.46 -2.44
CA LEU A 255 -4.32 10.72 -1.20
C LEU A 255 -4.94 11.54 -0.07
N ALA A 256 -5.18 12.83 -0.25
CA ALA A 256 -5.67 13.71 0.81
C ALA A 256 -7.02 13.27 1.42
N SER A 257 -7.85 12.55 0.64
CA SER A 257 -9.11 11.98 1.14
C SER A 257 -8.94 10.71 2.00
N LEU A 258 -7.79 10.03 1.90
CA LEU A 258 -7.48 8.78 2.60
C LEU A 258 -6.43 8.97 3.71
N SER A 259 -5.69 10.09 3.69
CA SER A 259 -4.53 10.29 4.55
C SER A 259 -4.32 11.76 4.92
N ASP A 260 -4.28 12.04 6.21
CA ASP A 260 -3.96 13.38 6.73
C ASP A 260 -2.50 13.78 6.42
N ALA A 261 -1.59 12.82 6.33
CA ALA A 261 -0.18 13.07 5.98
C ALA A 261 0.00 13.65 4.56
N HIS A 262 -1.04 13.54 3.72
CA HIS A 262 -1.05 14.06 2.36
C HIS A 262 -1.97 15.30 2.17
N LYS A 263 -2.55 15.81 3.24
CA LYS A 263 -3.29 17.08 3.23
C LYS A 263 -2.33 18.26 3.25
N THR A 264 -2.71 19.36 2.60
CA THR A 264 -1.92 20.60 2.54
C THR A 264 -2.81 21.84 2.65
N GLY A 265 -2.26 22.95 3.13
CA GLY A 265 -2.92 24.26 3.14
C GLY A 265 -4.30 24.21 3.81
N ALA A 266 -5.34 24.70 3.12
CA ALA A 266 -6.70 24.79 3.64
C ALA A 266 -7.29 23.42 4.03
N ALA A 267 -6.99 22.36 3.28
CA ALA A 267 -7.49 21.01 3.57
C ALA A 267 -6.91 20.44 4.87
N LEU A 268 -5.66 20.77 5.21
CA LEU A 268 -5.06 20.40 6.49
C LEU A 268 -5.73 21.19 7.63
N ALA A 269 -5.90 22.49 7.47
CA ALA A 269 -6.56 23.34 8.46
C ALA A 269 -8.02 22.92 8.71
N GLU A 270 -8.75 22.50 7.68
CA GLU A 270 -10.11 21.98 7.80
C GLU A 270 -10.12 20.63 8.55
N ALA A 271 -9.17 19.74 8.27
CA ALA A 271 -9.05 18.48 8.98
C ALA A 271 -8.72 18.67 10.46
N ASP A 272 -7.83 19.59 10.80
CA ASP A 272 -7.48 19.93 12.17
C ASP A 272 -8.68 20.54 12.91
N ALA A 273 -9.45 21.39 12.26
CA ALA A 273 -10.69 21.96 12.81
C ALA A 273 -11.75 20.87 13.05
N ALA A 274 -11.96 19.95 12.09
CA ALA A 274 -12.90 18.85 12.24
C ALA A 274 -12.50 17.89 13.37
N LEU A 275 -11.21 17.61 13.54
CA LEU A 275 -10.70 16.82 14.65
C LEU A 275 -10.95 17.50 16.00
N ALA A 276 -10.74 18.82 16.06
CA ALA A 276 -11.05 19.61 17.26
C ALA A 276 -12.54 19.57 17.61
N GLU A 277 -13.43 19.74 16.64
CA GLU A 277 -14.88 19.62 16.82
C GLU A 277 -15.32 18.21 17.27
N ALA A 278 -14.78 17.17 16.64
CA ALA A 278 -15.04 15.79 17.03
C ALA A 278 -14.57 15.50 18.46
N SER A 279 -13.43 16.03 18.85
CA SER A 279 -12.90 15.91 20.21
C SER A 279 -13.84 16.57 21.24
N ILE A 280 -14.37 17.76 20.91
CA ILE A 280 -15.37 18.44 21.73
C ILE A 280 -16.65 17.63 21.84
N ALA A 281 -17.14 17.07 20.72
CA ALA A 281 -18.37 16.26 20.68
C ALA A 281 -18.25 14.96 21.48
N MET A 282 -17.07 14.39 21.57
CA MET A 282 -16.76 13.20 22.40
C MET A 282 -16.54 13.54 23.89
N GLY A 283 -16.76 14.80 24.29
CA GLY A 283 -16.58 15.26 25.67
C GLY A 283 -15.13 15.54 26.06
N PHE A 284 -14.21 15.46 25.10
CA PHE A 284 -12.90 16.09 25.20
C PHE A 284 -13.13 17.57 24.89
N GLY A 285 -13.27 18.41 25.93
CA GLY A 285 -13.39 19.86 25.72
C GLY A 285 -12.25 20.39 24.83
N PRO A 286 -12.39 21.59 24.23
CA PRO A 286 -11.28 22.18 23.53
C PRO A 286 -10.08 22.08 24.45
N VAL A 287 -8.96 21.60 23.92
CA VAL A 287 -7.68 21.74 24.61
C VAL A 287 -7.40 23.23 24.59
N THR A 288 -8.17 23.96 25.41
CA THR A 288 -7.66 25.22 25.90
C THR A 288 -6.31 24.84 26.44
N GLU A 289 -5.25 25.50 26.00
CA GLU A 289 -3.97 25.45 26.68
C GLU A 289 -4.26 25.38 28.18
N THR A 290 -4.42 24.16 28.67
CA THR A 290 -4.56 23.93 30.09
C THR A 290 -3.15 24.26 30.54
N THR A 291 -3.02 25.45 31.07
CA THR A 291 -1.84 25.83 31.82
C THR A 291 -1.42 24.59 32.57
N PRO A 292 -0.26 23.97 32.29
CA PRO A 292 0.17 22.76 32.94
C PRO A 292 -0.01 23.00 34.42
N ALA A 293 -0.56 22.04 35.17
CA ALA A 293 -0.66 22.14 36.64
C ALA A 293 0.68 22.69 37.14
N PRO A 294 0.68 23.70 37.98
CA PRO A 294 1.88 24.52 38.22
C PRO A 294 3.07 23.60 38.44
N ALA A 295 4.02 23.72 37.50
CA ALA A 295 5.30 23.03 37.64
C ALA A 295 5.90 23.52 38.93
N VAL A 296 6.09 22.65 39.91
CA VAL A 296 6.67 22.99 41.18
C VAL A 296 8.20 22.85 41.07
N PRO A 297 8.94 23.95 40.97
CA PRO A 297 10.40 23.87 41.08
C PRO A 297 10.72 23.44 42.50
N VAL A 298 11.37 22.29 42.65
CA VAL A 298 11.71 21.72 43.96
C VAL A 298 13.12 22.11 44.40
N ASP A 299 14.00 22.23 43.46
CA ASP A 299 15.31 22.88 43.54
C ASP A 299 15.48 23.68 42.21
N GLY A 300 16.50 24.51 42.12
CA GLY A 300 16.75 25.38 40.97
C GLY A 300 16.73 24.63 39.63
N ASP A 301 16.91 23.30 39.61
CA ASP A 301 17.21 22.48 38.44
C ASP A 301 16.21 21.32 38.19
N THR A 302 15.31 21.06 39.12
CA THR A 302 14.32 19.95 39.00
C THR A 302 12.90 20.48 39.02
N ILE A 303 12.11 19.99 38.05
CA ILE A 303 10.71 20.33 37.84
C ILE A 303 9.86 19.04 37.94
N LEU A 304 8.90 19.04 38.88
CA LEU A 304 7.97 17.93 39.08
C LEU A 304 6.57 18.33 38.62
N VAL A 305 5.92 17.48 37.85
CA VAL A 305 4.63 17.81 37.21
C VAL A 305 3.65 16.65 37.30
N ALA A 306 2.43 16.92 37.76
CA ALA A 306 1.29 16.02 37.56
C ALA A 306 0.63 16.31 36.19
N LEU A 307 0.56 15.31 35.31
CA LEU A 307 0.01 15.43 33.99
C LEU A 307 -1.43 14.90 33.93
N PRO A 308 -2.30 15.47 33.09
CA PRO A 308 -3.56 14.81 32.75
C PRO A 308 -3.30 13.51 32.00
N ARG A 309 -4.18 12.50 32.22
CA ARG A 309 -4.04 11.15 31.62
C ARG A 309 -4.06 11.08 30.10
N SER A 310 -4.47 12.14 29.44
CA SER A 310 -4.62 12.24 27.99
C SER A 310 -3.35 12.70 27.24
N GLN A 311 -2.25 12.93 27.92
CA GLN A 311 -1.03 13.47 27.30
C GLN A 311 -0.22 12.38 26.61
N THR A 312 0.20 12.63 25.35
CA THR A 312 1.03 11.73 24.56
C THR A 312 2.53 12.04 24.71
N ALA A 313 3.38 11.05 24.40
CA ALA A 313 4.83 11.14 24.58
C ALA A 313 5.48 12.30 23.81
N ASP A 314 5.04 12.55 22.58
CA ASP A 314 5.71 13.49 21.65
C ASP A 314 5.58 14.94 22.08
N GLY A 315 4.46 15.35 22.66
CA GLY A 315 4.26 16.72 23.19
C GLY A 315 5.07 16.99 24.46
N LEU A 316 5.40 15.96 25.25
CA LEU A 316 6.05 16.12 26.56
C LEU A 316 7.53 16.50 26.48
N THR A 317 8.25 16.05 25.46
CA THR A 317 9.65 16.46 25.27
C THR A 317 9.73 17.96 24.98
N THR A 318 8.82 18.47 24.15
CA THR A 318 8.73 19.92 23.85
C THR A 318 8.35 20.72 25.08
N LEU A 319 7.35 20.27 25.86
CA LEU A 319 6.93 20.92 27.10
C LEU A 319 8.04 20.93 28.14
N ALA A 320 8.77 19.82 28.31
CA ALA A 320 9.90 19.73 29.21
C ALA A 320 11.04 20.65 28.80
N ALA A 321 11.35 20.72 27.48
CA ALA A 321 12.37 21.61 26.98
C ALA A 321 12.00 23.09 27.19
N GLN A 322 10.73 23.45 26.99
CA GLN A 322 10.22 24.80 27.28
C GLN A 322 10.26 25.14 28.77
N ALA A 323 9.80 24.21 29.62
CA ALA A 323 9.83 24.39 31.07
C ALA A 323 11.26 24.54 31.64
N CYS A 324 12.22 23.86 31.03
CA CYS A 324 13.63 23.96 31.32
C CYS A 324 14.26 25.30 30.93
N GLY A 325 13.71 25.97 29.87
CA GLY A 325 14.20 27.26 29.41
C GLY A 325 15.71 27.26 29.16
N ASP A 326 16.42 28.27 29.67
CA ASP A 326 17.88 28.42 29.49
C ASP A 326 18.75 27.82 30.55
N LYS A 327 18.20 27.01 31.46
CA LYS A 327 18.97 26.40 32.56
C LYS A 327 20.11 25.54 31.99
N PRO A 328 21.33 25.63 32.57
CA PRO A 328 22.47 24.83 32.13
C PRO A 328 22.26 23.33 32.42
N PHE A 329 21.60 23.01 33.51
CA PHE A 329 21.15 21.66 33.90
C PHE A 329 19.67 21.72 34.21
N CYS A 330 18.91 20.72 33.71
CA CYS A 330 17.48 20.63 34.00
C CYS A 330 17.00 19.20 34.00
N ARG A 331 16.23 18.85 35.01
CA ARG A 331 15.52 17.59 35.16
C ARG A 331 14.02 17.87 35.22
N TYR A 332 13.25 17.28 34.31
CA TYR A 332 11.80 17.36 34.30
C TYR A 332 11.23 15.95 34.50
N MET A 333 10.38 15.78 35.50
CA MET A 333 9.77 14.49 35.85
C MET A 333 8.24 14.64 35.93
N ALA A 334 7.49 13.72 35.31
CA ALA A 334 6.06 13.85 35.21
C ALA A 334 5.31 12.52 35.45
N TRP A 335 4.15 12.62 36.06
CA TRP A 335 3.27 11.52 36.43
C TRP A 335 1.89 11.72 35.78
N THR A 336 1.36 10.72 35.06
CA THR A 336 -0.01 10.70 34.55
C THR A 336 -1.04 10.30 35.63
N ASP A 337 -0.58 9.68 36.73
CA ASP A 337 -1.38 9.48 37.91
C ASP A 337 -1.02 10.58 38.97
N GLY A 338 -1.81 11.64 38.98
CA GLY A 338 -1.57 12.79 39.86
C GLY A 338 -1.57 12.43 41.34
N SER A 339 -2.21 11.32 41.76
CA SER A 339 -2.20 10.86 43.16
C SER A 339 -0.82 10.32 43.60
N LYS A 340 0.02 9.97 42.63
CA LYS A 340 1.39 9.45 42.82
C LYS A 340 2.47 10.46 42.44
N ALA A 341 2.08 11.65 42.00
CA ALA A 341 3.02 12.69 41.66
C ALA A 341 3.82 13.13 42.87
N ALA A 342 5.12 13.27 42.70
CA ALA A 342 5.99 13.79 43.73
C ALA A 342 5.91 15.31 43.84
N THR A 343 6.01 15.84 45.06
CA THR A 343 6.06 17.27 45.34
C THR A 343 7.41 17.71 45.92
N SER A 344 8.31 16.74 46.20
CA SER A 344 9.63 16.97 46.76
C SER A 344 10.61 15.86 46.41
N LEU A 345 11.89 16.12 46.54
CA LEU A 345 12.98 15.14 46.44
C LEU A 345 13.50 14.78 47.86
N PRO A 346 14.04 13.57 48.04
CA PRO A 346 14.15 12.45 47.09
C PRO A 346 12.80 11.74 46.84
N LEU A 347 12.66 11.15 45.67
CA LEU A 347 11.44 10.40 45.29
C LEU A 347 11.30 9.13 46.15
N ALA A 348 10.12 8.87 46.69
CA ALA A 348 9.81 7.57 47.28
C ALA A 348 9.80 6.45 46.22
N PRO A 349 10.08 5.18 46.57
CA PRO A 349 10.08 4.07 45.64
C PRO A 349 8.78 3.93 44.82
N ALA A 350 7.62 4.18 45.43
CA ALA A 350 6.32 4.15 44.78
C ALA A 350 6.16 5.28 43.75
N GLN A 351 6.70 6.45 43.98
CA GLN A 351 6.69 7.59 43.05
C GLN A 351 7.63 7.35 41.86
N THR A 352 8.81 6.77 42.11
CA THR A 352 9.75 6.37 41.06
C THR A 352 9.13 5.29 40.19
N ALA A 353 8.46 4.29 40.75
CA ALA A 353 7.79 3.22 40.02
C ALA A 353 6.59 3.74 39.17
N ALA A 354 5.94 4.82 39.60
CA ALA A 354 4.81 5.44 38.92
C ALA A 354 5.20 6.56 37.96
N LEU A 355 6.50 6.88 37.84
CA LEU A 355 7.00 7.92 36.95
C LEU A 355 6.64 7.57 35.49
N SER A 356 5.93 8.46 34.84
CA SER A 356 5.44 8.25 33.46
C SER A 356 6.40 8.83 32.42
N PHE A 357 7.02 9.97 32.73
CA PHE A 357 7.95 10.63 31.83
C PHE A 357 9.09 11.28 32.59
N SER A 358 10.28 11.23 32.03
CA SER A 358 11.44 11.98 32.53
C SER A 358 12.23 12.57 31.36
N TYR A 359 12.68 13.82 31.57
CA TYR A 359 13.57 14.53 30.66
C TYR A 359 14.76 15.06 31.46
N LEU A 360 15.94 14.87 30.91
CA LEU A 360 17.18 15.36 31.46
C LEU A 360 17.97 16.09 30.39
N ARG A 361 18.39 17.32 30.67
CA ARG A 361 19.27 18.09 29.83
C ARG A 361 20.42 18.65 30.62
N ASP A 362 21.63 18.46 30.12
CA ASP A 362 22.86 19.04 30.64
C ASP A 362 23.63 19.68 29.48
N ARG A 363 23.62 21.01 29.39
CA ARG A 363 24.27 21.77 28.34
C ARG A 363 25.80 21.74 28.46
N SER A 364 26.35 21.48 29.63
CA SER A 364 27.79 21.44 29.81
C SER A 364 28.42 20.21 29.16
N SER A 365 27.71 19.10 29.14
CA SER A 365 28.11 17.84 28.52
C SER A 365 27.44 17.60 27.19
N ASN A 366 26.61 18.54 26.68
CA ASN A 366 25.75 18.38 25.48
C ASN A 366 24.89 17.11 25.56
N TYR A 367 24.39 16.78 26.75
CA TYR A 367 23.57 15.61 26.98
C TYR A 367 22.08 16.00 27.07
N GLU A 368 21.24 15.32 26.27
CA GLU A 368 19.80 15.47 26.32
C GLU A 368 19.15 14.09 26.14
N LYS A 369 18.22 13.72 27.05
CA LYS A 369 17.51 12.45 26.99
C LYS A 369 16.12 12.55 27.56
N SER A 370 15.16 12.01 26.84
CA SER A 370 13.79 11.78 27.30
C SER A 370 13.52 10.28 27.45
N LEU A 371 12.78 9.89 28.48
CA LEU A 371 12.34 8.53 28.74
C LEU A 371 10.84 8.53 29.04
N TRP A 372 10.12 7.64 28.40
CA TRP A 372 8.70 7.41 28.63
C TRP A 372 8.49 5.99 29.14
N ASN A 373 7.71 5.85 30.20
CA ASN A 373 7.37 4.56 30.79
C ASN A 373 5.95 4.17 30.37
N CYS A 374 5.86 3.37 29.30
CA CYS A 374 4.61 2.78 28.84
C CYS A 374 4.27 1.57 29.71
N ARG A 375 3.42 1.74 30.72
CA ARG A 375 2.82 0.65 31.48
C ARG A 375 1.30 0.68 31.30
#